data_e4df166e9be67de0d2af989a85b22690
#
_entry.id   e4df166e9be67de0d2af989a85b22690
#
_cell.length_a   1.000
_cell.length_b   1.000
_cell.length_c   1.000
_cell.angle_alpha   90.00
_cell.angle_beta   90.00
_cell.angle_gamma   90.00
#
_symmetry.space_group_name_H-M   'P 1'
#
loop_
_entity.id
_entity.type
_entity.pdbx_description
1 polymer ?
#
loop_
_entity_poly.entity_id
_entity_poly.type
_entity_poly.pdbx_seq_one_letter_code
_entity_poly.pdbx_strand_id
1 'polypeptide(L)'
;MRKKKAIMIGAGLANMAGAVYLIQEGNWDGKDITFYALDTHGANDGSTASEAAEEYWNKNHPMENTKGFIARGGRMLNYRTYVDLMDLLDRIPSVTEPGMTAAEDTRDFDSKHRTYDKARLLQGGKGIVDGHKLGLNNLDRILLSRLVMMPDNQEEKLDNVTIAEYFEDSPHIFQTNFWYMWETTFAFRTQSSAQELRRYMHQMIYEFTQIEHLVGVNRTRYNQYESIMLPLIKYLEGQGCNFVMNRRVTDFEFKDTPMQDEITVTGLEMENIEQGTVEHVAVDDETVVFFTNGSITDSATLGDFNTPAPENMDYGAASSLWKK
;
A
#
# COMPACT_ATOMS: atom_id res chain seq x y z
N MET A 1 -9.07 31.89 4.12
CA MET A 1 -8.57 31.99 2.73
C MET A 1 -8.64 30.62 2.08
N ARG A 2 -8.85 30.54 0.75
CA ARG A 2 -8.77 29.25 0.04
C ARG A 2 -7.29 28.90 -0.10
N LYS A 3 -6.87 27.72 0.37
CA LYS A 3 -5.52 27.21 0.15
C LYS A 3 -5.26 27.07 -1.35
N LYS A 4 -4.07 27.39 -1.79
CA LYS A 4 -3.70 27.40 -3.22
C LYS A 4 -2.50 26.53 -3.55
N LYS A 5 -1.70 26.15 -2.54
CA LYS A 5 -0.52 25.32 -2.70
C LYS A 5 -0.65 24.03 -1.86
N ALA A 6 -0.14 22.94 -2.38
CA ALA A 6 -0.05 21.70 -1.67
C ALA A 6 1.39 21.18 -1.64
N ILE A 7 1.82 20.76 -0.47
CA ILE A 7 3.05 20.00 -0.28
C ILE A 7 2.65 18.57 0.07
N MET A 8 3.13 17.63 -0.73
CA MET A 8 2.91 16.19 -0.57
C MET A 8 4.20 15.56 -0.06
N ILE A 9 4.21 15.07 1.17
CA ILE A 9 5.37 14.37 1.74
C ILE A 9 5.24 12.89 1.42
N GLY A 10 6.12 12.41 0.55
CA GLY A 10 6.07 11.10 -0.08
C GLY A 10 5.28 11.10 -1.40
N ALA A 11 5.83 10.44 -2.41
CA ALA A 11 5.22 10.26 -3.73
C ALA A 11 4.56 8.86 -3.85
N GLY A 12 3.95 8.38 -2.77
CA GLY A 12 3.19 7.13 -2.76
C GLY A 12 1.76 7.29 -3.30
N LEU A 13 1.06 6.15 -3.43
CA LEU A 13 -0.28 6.09 -4.02
C LEU A 13 -1.28 7.07 -3.38
N ALA A 14 -1.29 7.20 -2.06
CA ALA A 14 -2.26 8.05 -1.37
C ALA A 14 -2.08 9.53 -1.70
N ASN A 15 -0.84 10.04 -1.68
CA ASN A 15 -0.57 11.43 -2.04
C ASN A 15 -0.80 11.71 -3.52
N MET A 16 -0.43 10.78 -4.41
CA MET A 16 -0.71 10.92 -5.84
C MET A 16 -2.21 10.94 -6.13
N ALA A 17 -2.99 10.07 -5.47
CA ALA A 17 -4.44 10.09 -5.54
C ALA A 17 -5.01 11.43 -5.05
N GLY A 18 -4.53 11.91 -3.90
CA GLY A 18 -4.92 13.22 -3.37
C GLY A 18 -4.67 14.35 -4.37
N ALA A 19 -3.52 14.35 -5.05
CA ALA A 19 -3.20 15.34 -6.08
C ALA A 19 -4.14 15.26 -7.28
N VAL A 20 -4.49 14.05 -7.76
CA VAL A 20 -5.48 13.88 -8.85
C VAL A 20 -6.82 14.51 -8.46
N TYR A 21 -7.33 14.24 -7.26
CA TYR A 21 -8.60 14.82 -6.78
C TYR A 21 -8.52 16.32 -6.56
N LEU A 22 -7.40 16.84 -6.03
CA LEU A 22 -7.19 18.30 -5.91
C LEU A 22 -7.28 18.99 -7.27
N ILE A 23 -6.69 18.40 -8.31
CA ILE A 23 -6.72 18.96 -9.68
C ILE A 23 -8.13 18.85 -10.26
N GLN A 24 -8.71 17.64 -10.27
CA GLN A 24 -9.95 17.39 -11.01
C GLN A 24 -11.21 17.89 -10.32
N GLU A 25 -11.27 17.80 -8.99
CA GLU A 25 -12.44 18.20 -8.21
C GLU A 25 -12.19 19.47 -7.41
N GLY A 26 -10.98 19.65 -6.89
CA GLY A 26 -10.58 20.83 -6.13
C GLY A 26 -10.33 22.05 -7.01
N ASN A 27 -10.19 21.88 -8.31
CA ASN A 27 -9.85 22.92 -9.28
C ASN A 27 -8.52 23.63 -8.92
N TRP A 28 -7.52 22.80 -8.56
CA TRP A 28 -6.15 23.25 -8.30
C TRP A 28 -5.34 23.18 -9.58
N ASP A 29 -4.35 24.07 -9.71
CA ASP A 29 -3.36 23.97 -10.77
C ASP A 29 -2.27 23.00 -10.35
N GLY A 30 -1.91 22.04 -11.21
CA GLY A 30 -0.89 21.04 -10.90
C GLY A 30 0.46 21.66 -10.51
N LYS A 31 0.82 22.83 -11.10
CA LYS A 31 2.07 23.54 -10.75
C LYS A 31 2.13 24.05 -9.31
N ASP A 32 0.98 24.13 -8.62
CA ASP A 32 0.88 24.53 -7.22
C ASP A 32 0.98 23.32 -6.27
N ILE A 33 1.23 22.12 -6.80
CA ILE A 33 1.39 20.86 -6.05
C ILE A 33 2.84 20.40 -6.15
N THR A 34 3.52 20.27 -5.02
CA THR A 34 4.91 19.80 -4.92
C THR A 34 5.00 18.55 -4.09
N PHE A 35 5.64 17.52 -4.64
CA PHE A 35 5.99 16.29 -3.94
C PHE A 35 7.45 16.34 -3.48
N TYR A 36 7.69 16.00 -2.22
CA TYR A 36 9.02 15.70 -1.68
C TYR A 36 9.11 14.21 -1.40
N ALA A 37 10.03 13.50 -2.02
CA ALA A 37 10.17 12.06 -1.90
C ALA A 37 11.62 11.60 -1.89
N LEU A 38 11.87 10.43 -1.32
CA LEU A 38 13.20 9.85 -1.19
C LEU A 38 13.78 9.40 -2.51
N ASP A 39 12.95 8.86 -3.39
CA ASP A 39 13.42 8.22 -4.62
C ASP A 39 12.45 8.46 -5.77
N THR A 40 12.83 7.97 -6.95
CA THR A 40 12.10 8.16 -8.19
C THR A 40 10.64 7.75 -8.07
N HIS A 41 9.77 8.70 -7.77
CA HIS A 41 8.32 8.56 -7.86
C HIS A 41 7.73 7.39 -7.06
N GLY A 42 8.27 7.13 -5.86
CA GLY A 42 7.82 6.00 -5.04
C GLY A 42 8.15 4.62 -5.64
N ALA A 43 9.09 4.59 -6.60
CA ALA A 43 9.45 3.36 -7.28
C ALA A 43 10.24 2.40 -6.38
N ASN A 44 11.03 2.91 -5.44
CA ASN A 44 11.96 2.10 -4.65
C ASN A 44 11.63 2.02 -3.15
N ASP A 45 10.85 2.93 -2.59
CA ASP A 45 10.65 3.06 -1.15
C ASP A 45 9.28 2.56 -0.66
N GLY A 46 8.46 1.98 -1.51
CA GLY A 46 7.12 1.57 -1.14
C GLY A 46 6.71 0.18 -1.60
N SER A 47 5.52 -0.24 -1.19
CA SER A 47 4.92 -1.53 -1.57
C SER A 47 4.65 -1.65 -3.08
N THR A 48 4.69 -0.55 -3.80
CA THR A 48 4.47 -0.46 -5.25
C THR A 48 5.77 -0.32 -6.05
N ALA A 49 6.91 -0.41 -5.39
CA ALA A 49 8.23 -0.23 -6.00
C ALA A 49 8.52 -1.22 -7.14
N SER A 50 9.24 -0.73 -8.13
CA SER A 50 9.80 -1.55 -9.22
C SER A 50 10.83 -0.73 -9.99
N GLU A 51 11.92 -1.36 -10.38
CA GLU A 51 13.00 -0.71 -11.13
C GLU A 51 13.72 -1.69 -12.06
N ALA A 52 14.48 -1.17 -13.02
CA ALA A 52 15.36 -1.99 -13.83
C ALA A 52 16.43 -2.64 -12.95
N ALA A 53 16.60 -3.95 -13.07
CA ALA A 53 17.57 -4.71 -12.27
C ALA A 53 19.01 -4.21 -12.49
N GLU A 54 19.33 -3.73 -13.69
CA GLU A 54 20.62 -3.15 -13.99
C GLU A 54 20.92 -1.91 -13.14
N GLU A 55 19.93 -1.02 -12.97
CA GLU A 55 20.07 0.17 -12.16
C GLU A 55 20.25 -0.19 -10.68
N TYR A 56 19.40 -1.03 -10.13
CA TYR A 56 19.49 -1.50 -8.77
C TYR A 56 20.79 -2.24 -8.49
N TRP A 57 21.14 -3.18 -9.37
CA TRP A 57 22.31 -4.05 -9.18
C TRP A 57 23.63 -3.28 -9.30
N ASN A 58 23.74 -2.38 -10.26
CA ASN A 58 24.93 -1.55 -10.43
C ASN A 58 25.18 -0.60 -9.26
N LYS A 59 24.13 -0.10 -8.62
CA LYS A 59 24.24 0.72 -7.42
C LYS A 59 24.81 -0.06 -6.24
N ASN A 60 24.39 -1.33 -6.07
CA ASN A 60 24.75 -2.17 -4.93
C ASN A 60 25.90 -3.15 -5.23
N HIS A 61 26.09 -3.50 -6.50
CA HIS A 61 27.06 -4.48 -6.98
C HIS A 61 27.72 -4.01 -8.30
N PRO A 62 28.57 -2.97 -8.24
CA PRO A 62 29.04 -2.27 -9.46
C PRO A 62 29.89 -3.13 -10.41
N MET A 63 30.31 -4.31 -10.00
CA MET A 63 31.13 -5.23 -10.82
C MET A 63 30.30 -6.28 -11.57
N GLU A 64 29.00 -6.33 -11.35
CA GLU A 64 28.11 -7.32 -11.97
C GLU A 64 27.21 -6.65 -13.02
N ASN A 65 27.14 -7.24 -14.21
CA ASN A 65 26.28 -6.77 -15.29
C ASN A 65 25.02 -7.62 -15.35
N THR A 66 23.94 -7.15 -14.74
CA THR A 66 22.67 -7.84 -14.68
C THR A 66 21.65 -7.17 -15.59
N LYS A 67 21.01 -7.96 -16.46
CA LYS A 67 19.88 -7.52 -17.26
C LYS A 67 18.60 -8.08 -16.69
N GLY A 68 17.59 -7.27 -16.58
CA GLY A 68 16.29 -7.70 -16.07
C GLY A 68 15.51 -6.55 -15.46
N PHE A 69 14.45 -6.90 -14.74
CA PHE A 69 13.58 -5.93 -14.08
C PHE A 69 13.18 -6.46 -12.70
N ILE A 70 13.30 -5.64 -11.65
CA ILE A 70 12.90 -5.97 -10.29
C ILE A 70 11.51 -5.43 -10.09
N ALA A 71 10.53 -6.31 -9.86
CA ALA A 71 9.16 -5.95 -9.65
C ALA A 71 8.59 -6.65 -8.41
N ARG A 72 7.73 -5.96 -7.69
CA ARG A 72 7.02 -6.51 -6.52
C ARG A 72 5.74 -7.27 -6.91
N GLY A 73 5.55 -7.57 -8.18
CA GLY A 73 4.40 -8.30 -8.71
C GLY A 73 3.19 -7.41 -8.99
N GLY A 74 2.12 -8.06 -9.45
CA GLY A 74 0.84 -7.40 -9.71
C GLY A 74 0.02 -7.21 -8.43
N ARG A 75 -1.01 -6.37 -8.52
CA ARG A 75 -1.96 -6.16 -7.42
C ARG A 75 -3.16 -7.08 -7.57
N MET A 76 -3.60 -7.69 -6.47
CA MET A 76 -4.92 -8.31 -6.38
C MET A 76 -5.95 -7.21 -6.18
N LEU A 77 -7.03 -7.25 -6.95
CA LEU A 77 -8.11 -6.28 -6.92
C LEU A 77 -9.44 -6.98 -6.70
N ASN A 78 -10.35 -6.31 -6.01
CA ASN A 78 -11.75 -6.67 -5.96
C ASN A 78 -12.56 -5.42 -6.36
N TYR A 79 -13.12 -5.40 -7.55
CA TYR A 79 -13.82 -4.22 -8.07
C TYR A 79 -15.02 -3.75 -7.24
N ARG A 80 -15.60 -4.64 -6.43
CA ARG A 80 -16.74 -4.31 -5.57
C ARG A 80 -16.35 -3.60 -4.29
N THR A 81 -15.13 -3.80 -3.81
CA THR A 81 -14.65 -3.25 -2.54
C THR A 81 -13.50 -2.25 -2.69
N TYR A 82 -12.84 -2.24 -3.86
CA TYR A 82 -11.79 -1.27 -4.19
C TYR A 82 -12.35 -0.07 -4.98
N VAL A 83 -13.48 0.46 -4.51
CA VAL A 83 -14.24 1.49 -5.25
C VAL A 83 -13.40 2.73 -5.50
N ASP A 84 -12.71 3.24 -4.48
CA ASP A 84 -11.90 4.47 -4.57
C ASP A 84 -10.71 4.29 -5.53
N LEU A 85 -10.05 3.12 -5.49
CA LEU A 85 -8.96 2.85 -6.43
C LEU A 85 -9.47 2.79 -7.87
N MET A 86 -10.61 2.15 -8.10
CA MET A 86 -11.17 2.05 -9.45
C MET A 86 -11.66 3.40 -9.95
N ASP A 87 -12.26 4.24 -9.09
CA ASP A 87 -12.61 5.62 -9.43
C ASP A 87 -11.37 6.44 -9.81
N LEU A 88 -10.30 6.33 -9.03
CA LEU A 88 -9.02 6.97 -9.35
C LEU A 88 -8.48 6.54 -10.71
N LEU A 89 -8.46 5.24 -10.98
CA LEU A 89 -7.94 4.69 -12.25
C LEU A 89 -8.85 5.00 -13.44
N ASP A 90 -10.14 5.21 -13.23
CA ASP A 90 -11.07 5.68 -14.28
C ASP A 90 -10.82 7.16 -14.66
N ARG A 91 -10.11 7.92 -13.83
CA ARG A 91 -9.81 9.35 -14.04
C ARG A 91 -8.52 9.62 -14.81
N ILE A 92 -7.67 8.62 -14.95
CA ILE A 92 -6.34 8.77 -15.57
C ILE A 92 -6.21 7.89 -16.81
N PRO A 93 -5.49 8.35 -17.86
CA PRO A 93 -5.30 7.57 -19.05
C PRO A 93 -4.40 6.36 -18.82
N SER A 94 -4.69 5.24 -19.49
CA SER A 94 -3.76 4.13 -19.60
C SER A 94 -2.48 4.57 -20.32
N VAL A 95 -1.33 4.03 -19.90
CA VAL A 95 -0.05 4.27 -20.56
C VAL A 95 0.24 3.28 -21.69
N THR A 96 -0.52 2.18 -21.76
CA THR A 96 -0.30 1.08 -22.70
C THR A 96 -1.38 1.00 -23.78
N GLU A 97 -2.62 1.39 -23.45
CA GLU A 97 -3.76 1.31 -24.37
C GLU A 97 -4.30 2.71 -24.67
N PRO A 98 -3.91 3.32 -25.79
CA PRO A 98 -4.39 4.66 -26.16
C PRO A 98 -5.90 4.75 -26.27
N GLY A 99 -6.48 5.75 -25.62
CA GLY A 99 -7.92 6.00 -25.63
C GLY A 99 -8.71 5.27 -24.54
N MET A 100 -8.04 4.46 -23.72
CA MET A 100 -8.62 3.86 -22.50
C MET A 100 -8.13 4.59 -21.25
N THR A 101 -8.94 4.50 -20.20
CA THR A 101 -8.47 4.80 -18.85
C THR A 101 -7.67 3.62 -18.29
N ALA A 102 -6.89 3.85 -17.23
CA ALA A 102 -6.15 2.77 -16.56
C ALA A 102 -7.09 1.69 -15.99
N ALA A 103 -8.30 2.08 -15.55
CA ALA A 103 -9.31 1.13 -15.09
C ALA A 103 -9.94 0.34 -16.23
N GLU A 104 -10.22 0.97 -17.38
CA GLU A 104 -10.75 0.28 -18.57
C GLU A 104 -9.76 -0.77 -19.09
N ASP A 105 -8.48 -0.42 -19.19
CA ASP A 105 -7.41 -1.36 -19.57
C ASP A 105 -7.33 -2.56 -18.61
N THR A 106 -7.39 -2.30 -17.31
CA THR A 106 -7.38 -3.36 -16.29
C THR A 106 -8.61 -4.27 -16.42
N ARG A 107 -9.81 -3.72 -16.57
CA ARG A 107 -11.05 -4.49 -16.76
C ARG A 107 -11.04 -5.29 -18.07
N ASP A 108 -10.53 -4.73 -19.16
CA ASP A 108 -10.39 -5.43 -20.44
C ASP A 108 -9.46 -6.63 -20.29
N PHE A 109 -8.31 -6.46 -19.64
CA PHE A 109 -7.39 -7.55 -19.35
C PHE A 109 -8.07 -8.67 -18.55
N ASP A 110 -8.71 -8.34 -17.40
CA ASP A 110 -9.34 -9.33 -16.52
C ASP A 110 -10.50 -10.06 -17.17
N SER A 111 -11.21 -9.41 -18.09
CA SER A 111 -12.28 -10.05 -18.86
C SER A 111 -11.79 -11.24 -19.69
N LYS A 112 -10.54 -11.18 -20.12
CA LYS A 112 -9.84 -12.17 -20.96
C LYS A 112 -9.00 -13.16 -20.16
N HIS A 113 -8.58 -12.77 -18.95
CA HIS A 113 -7.61 -13.49 -18.10
C HIS A 113 -8.16 -13.69 -16.69
N ARG A 114 -9.24 -14.44 -16.56
CA ARG A 114 -9.90 -14.69 -15.26
C ARG A 114 -9.02 -15.51 -14.34
N THR A 115 -8.98 -15.11 -13.06
CA THR A 115 -8.27 -15.85 -12.02
C THR A 115 -8.99 -17.16 -11.71
N TYR A 116 -8.23 -18.24 -11.66
CA TYR A 116 -8.67 -19.54 -11.18
C TYR A 116 -7.49 -20.35 -10.67
N ASP A 117 -7.29 -20.36 -9.36
CA ASP A 117 -6.20 -21.13 -8.75
C ASP A 117 -6.59 -22.62 -8.65
N LYS A 118 -5.71 -23.48 -9.10
CA LYS A 118 -5.92 -24.94 -9.06
C LYS A 118 -5.44 -25.59 -7.74
N ALA A 119 -4.48 -24.95 -7.07
CA ALA A 119 -3.94 -25.41 -5.79
C ALA A 119 -3.67 -24.21 -4.91
N ARG A 120 -4.31 -24.16 -3.75
CA ARG A 120 -4.13 -23.08 -2.74
C ARG A 120 -3.22 -23.52 -1.62
N LEU A 121 -3.33 -24.77 -1.22
CA LEU A 121 -2.58 -25.34 -0.12
C LEU A 121 -1.90 -26.65 -0.57
N LEU A 122 -0.67 -26.81 -0.15
CA LEU A 122 0.10 -28.05 -0.28
C LEU A 122 0.49 -28.52 1.12
N GLN A 123 0.28 -29.77 1.40
CA GLN A 123 0.74 -30.39 2.63
C GLN A 123 1.92 -31.33 2.34
N GLY A 124 3.03 -31.15 3.05
CA GLY A 124 4.20 -32.00 2.91
C GLY A 124 3.84 -33.50 3.05
N GLY A 125 4.25 -34.31 2.10
CA GLY A 125 3.97 -35.76 2.04
C GLY A 125 2.55 -36.15 1.64
N LYS A 126 1.59 -35.20 1.51
CA LYS A 126 0.20 -35.49 1.12
C LYS A 126 -0.23 -34.85 -0.20
N GLY A 127 0.53 -33.84 -0.71
CA GLY A 127 0.20 -33.15 -1.95
C GLY A 127 -0.82 -32.03 -1.79
N ILE A 128 -1.68 -31.82 -2.80
CA ILE A 128 -2.69 -30.75 -2.81
C ILE A 128 -3.78 -31.06 -1.79
N VAL A 129 -4.07 -30.06 -0.95
CA VAL A 129 -5.13 -30.11 0.06
C VAL A 129 -6.43 -29.61 -0.57
N ASP A 130 -7.54 -30.28 -0.28
CA ASP A 130 -8.89 -29.84 -0.66
C ASP A 130 -9.28 -28.59 0.15
N GLY A 131 -9.04 -27.40 -0.44
CA GLY A 131 -9.34 -26.11 0.18
C GLY A 131 -10.82 -25.85 0.40
N HIS A 132 -11.72 -26.59 -0.28
CA HIS A 132 -13.16 -26.50 -0.08
C HIS A 132 -13.57 -26.90 1.34
N LYS A 133 -12.80 -27.82 1.94
CA LYS A 133 -12.97 -28.25 3.33
C LYS A 133 -12.24 -27.27 4.25
N LEU A 134 -12.90 -26.18 4.61
CA LEU A 134 -12.33 -25.13 5.46
C LEU A 134 -11.87 -25.64 6.83
N GLY A 135 -12.47 -26.73 7.34
CA GLY A 135 -12.09 -27.35 8.62
C GLY A 135 -12.66 -26.66 9.87
N LEU A 136 -13.49 -25.64 9.71
CA LEU A 136 -14.06 -24.85 10.81
C LEU A 136 -15.10 -25.67 11.62
N ASN A 137 -14.96 -25.68 12.93
CA ASN A 137 -15.97 -26.14 13.85
C ASN A 137 -17.04 -25.06 14.13
N ASN A 138 -18.05 -25.37 14.95
CA ASN A 138 -19.14 -24.45 15.23
C ASN A 138 -18.68 -23.19 15.99
N LEU A 139 -17.76 -23.31 16.93
CA LEU A 139 -17.26 -22.19 17.71
C LEU A 139 -16.41 -21.25 16.83
N ASP A 140 -15.55 -21.82 15.96
CA ASP A 140 -14.80 -21.04 14.96
C ASP A 140 -15.74 -20.18 14.12
N ARG A 141 -16.84 -20.77 13.63
CA ARG A 141 -17.84 -20.08 12.79
C ARG A 141 -18.54 -18.96 13.55
N ILE A 142 -18.88 -19.18 14.81
CA ILE A 142 -19.52 -18.16 15.66
C ILE A 142 -18.56 -16.99 15.88
N LEU A 143 -17.31 -17.25 16.24
CA LEU A 143 -16.31 -16.20 16.46
C LEU A 143 -15.99 -15.42 15.17
N LEU A 144 -15.81 -16.10 14.05
CA LEU A 144 -15.63 -15.46 12.75
C LEU A 144 -16.82 -14.59 12.37
N SER A 145 -18.04 -15.11 12.52
CA SER A 145 -19.25 -14.35 12.23
C SER A 145 -19.37 -13.12 13.12
N ARG A 146 -19.04 -13.24 14.43
CA ARG A 146 -19.02 -12.10 15.36
C ARG A 146 -18.01 -11.06 14.94
N LEU A 147 -16.82 -11.47 14.50
CA LEU A 147 -15.77 -10.55 14.02
C LEU A 147 -16.23 -9.78 12.77
N VAL A 148 -16.75 -10.49 11.78
CA VAL A 148 -17.16 -9.89 10.49
C VAL A 148 -18.41 -9.02 10.66
N MET A 149 -19.38 -9.44 11.48
CA MET A 149 -20.64 -8.71 11.67
C MET A 149 -20.57 -7.63 12.75
N MET A 150 -19.42 -7.42 13.38
CA MET A 150 -19.22 -6.36 14.36
C MET A 150 -19.51 -5.00 13.72
N PRO A 151 -20.37 -4.16 14.31
CA PRO A 151 -20.60 -2.80 13.82
C PRO A 151 -19.33 -1.96 13.86
N ASP A 152 -19.14 -1.06 12.88
CA ASP A 152 -17.93 -0.22 12.80
C ASP A 152 -17.73 0.68 14.03
N ASN A 153 -18.81 1.15 14.63
CA ASN A 153 -18.77 1.93 15.89
C ASN A 153 -18.35 1.08 17.12
N GLN A 154 -18.09 -0.19 16.97
CA GLN A 154 -17.57 -1.06 18.02
C GLN A 154 -16.18 -1.61 17.72
N GLU A 155 -15.60 -1.23 16.58
CA GLU A 155 -14.29 -1.71 16.13
C GLU A 155 -13.17 -1.36 17.13
N GLU A 156 -13.32 -0.28 17.90
CA GLU A 156 -12.42 0.10 19.00
C GLU A 156 -12.21 -1.01 20.05
N LYS A 157 -13.16 -1.95 20.18
CA LYS A 157 -13.02 -3.13 21.06
C LYS A 157 -11.92 -4.09 20.61
N LEU A 158 -11.46 -3.96 19.37
CA LEU A 158 -10.37 -4.74 18.80
C LEU A 158 -9.02 -4.00 18.87
N ASP A 159 -8.98 -2.80 19.45
CA ASP A 159 -7.75 -2.05 19.60
C ASP A 159 -6.77 -2.81 20.48
N ASN A 160 -5.55 -3.02 19.97
CA ASN A 160 -4.51 -3.81 20.62
C ASN A 160 -4.85 -5.28 20.88
N VAL A 161 -5.93 -5.82 20.30
CA VAL A 161 -6.27 -7.23 20.37
C VAL A 161 -5.62 -7.99 19.22
N THR A 162 -4.83 -8.99 19.54
CA THR A 162 -4.25 -9.89 18.54
C THR A 162 -5.28 -10.93 18.06
N ILE A 163 -5.01 -11.51 16.90
CA ILE A 163 -5.85 -12.61 16.38
C ILE A 163 -5.86 -13.78 17.36
N ALA A 164 -4.71 -14.10 17.98
CA ALA A 164 -4.63 -15.17 18.98
C ALA A 164 -5.54 -14.91 20.19
N GLU A 165 -5.53 -13.68 20.73
CA GLU A 165 -6.38 -13.29 21.86
C GLU A 165 -7.86 -13.31 21.48
N TYR A 166 -8.21 -12.83 20.29
CA TYR A 166 -9.59 -12.86 19.83
C TYR A 166 -10.16 -14.28 19.71
N PHE A 167 -9.33 -15.25 19.30
CA PHE A 167 -9.72 -16.66 19.16
C PHE A 167 -9.24 -17.54 20.32
N GLU A 168 -8.96 -16.99 21.50
CA GLU A 168 -8.45 -17.73 22.65
C GLU A 168 -9.38 -18.89 23.06
N ASP A 169 -10.69 -18.70 22.93
CA ASP A 169 -11.71 -19.73 23.19
C ASP A 169 -11.75 -20.86 22.15
N SER A 170 -11.15 -20.65 20.98
CA SER A 170 -11.13 -21.63 19.88
C SER A 170 -9.79 -21.65 19.14
N PRO A 171 -8.68 -22.04 19.80
CA PRO A 171 -7.38 -22.14 19.17
C PRO A 171 -7.32 -23.18 18.04
N HIS A 172 -8.35 -24.01 17.92
CA HIS A 172 -8.53 -24.95 16.83
C HIS A 172 -8.50 -24.27 15.46
N ILE A 173 -9.00 -23.02 15.35
CA ILE A 173 -9.05 -22.28 14.09
C ILE A 173 -7.67 -22.21 13.40
N PHE A 174 -6.59 -22.10 14.16
CA PHE A 174 -5.22 -22.02 13.66
C PHE A 174 -4.67 -23.32 13.05
N GLN A 175 -5.43 -24.42 13.13
CA GLN A 175 -5.11 -25.71 12.52
C GLN A 175 -6.01 -26.04 11.33
N THR A 176 -6.79 -25.07 10.86
CA THR A 176 -7.77 -25.24 9.79
C THR A 176 -7.23 -24.80 8.44
N ASN A 177 -7.77 -25.38 7.35
CA ASN A 177 -7.46 -24.92 6.01
C ASN A 177 -7.87 -23.47 5.79
N PHE A 178 -8.94 -23.00 6.46
CA PHE A 178 -9.36 -21.61 6.46
C PHE A 178 -8.21 -20.71 6.91
N TRP A 179 -7.62 -20.97 8.08
CA TRP A 179 -6.51 -20.18 8.61
C TRP A 179 -5.31 -20.21 7.67
N TYR A 180 -4.88 -21.39 7.24
CA TYR A 180 -3.73 -21.52 6.34
C TYR A 180 -3.91 -20.77 5.02
N MET A 181 -5.12 -20.70 4.47
CA MET A 181 -5.38 -19.88 3.28
C MET A 181 -5.24 -18.38 3.57
N TRP A 182 -5.73 -17.90 4.70
CA TRP A 182 -5.60 -16.50 5.09
C TRP A 182 -4.16 -16.14 5.42
N GLU A 183 -3.48 -16.94 6.21
CA GLU A 183 -2.08 -16.76 6.59
C GLU A 183 -1.17 -16.68 5.35
N THR A 184 -1.33 -17.61 4.42
CA THR A 184 -0.47 -17.68 3.22
C THR A 184 -0.82 -16.65 2.15
N THR A 185 -2.07 -16.18 2.09
CA THR A 185 -2.51 -15.20 1.08
C THR A 185 -2.16 -13.77 1.49
N PHE A 186 -2.35 -13.44 2.76
CA PHE A 186 -2.26 -12.08 3.29
C PHE A 186 -1.13 -11.88 4.31
N ALA A 187 -0.30 -12.90 4.54
CA ALA A 187 0.79 -12.90 5.51
C ALA A 187 0.35 -12.60 6.96
N PHE A 188 -0.88 -12.96 7.32
CA PHE A 188 -1.32 -12.87 8.70
C PHE A 188 -0.57 -13.85 9.60
N ARG A 189 -0.36 -13.44 10.83
CA ARG A 189 0.17 -14.26 11.91
C ARG A 189 -0.80 -14.19 13.10
N THR A 190 -0.68 -15.11 14.03
CA THR A 190 -1.54 -15.11 15.22
C THR A 190 -1.39 -13.86 16.08
N GLN A 191 -0.21 -13.22 16.07
CA GLN A 191 0.07 -11.94 16.73
C GLN A 191 -0.34 -10.69 15.91
N SER A 192 -0.83 -10.84 14.69
CA SER A 192 -1.36 -9.72 13.91
C SER A 192 -2.65 -9.20 14.54
N SER A 193 -3.03 -7.97 14.18
CA SER A 193 -4.23 -7.30 14.69
C SER A 193 -5.52 -8.01 14.26
N ALA A 194 -6.41 -8.27 15.21
CA ALA A 194 -7.76 -8.79 14.94
C ALA A 194 -8.60 -7.75 14.16
N GLN A 195 -8.40 -6.46 14.39
CA GLN A 195 -9.03 -5.37 13.65
C GLN A 195 -8.63 -5.40 12.18
N GLU A 196 -7.34 -5.59 11.90
CA GLU A 196 -6.84 -5.69 10.53
C GLU A 196 -7.43 -6.92 9.83
N LEU A 197 -7.44 -8.08 10.48
CA LEU A 197 -8.10 -9.29 9.95
C LEU A 197 -9.56 -9.01 9.59
N ARG A 198 -10.32 -8.34 10.48
CA ARG A 198 -11.72 -7.95 10.21
C ARG A 198 -11.83 -7.12 8.94
N ARG A 199 -11.00 -6.11 8.78
CA ARG A 199 -11.01 -5.22 7.61
C ARG A 199 -10.69 -5.96 6.31
N TYR A 200 -9.72 -6.86 6.34
CA TYR A 200 -9.41 -7.72 5.18
C TYR A 200 -10.55 -8.67 4.85
N MET A 201 -11.23 -9.24 5.86
CA MET A 201 -12.40 -10.08 5.64
C MET A 201 -13.54 -9.30 4.98
N HIS A 202 -13.76 -8.03 5.36
CA HIS A 202 -14.73 -7.17 4.69
C HIS A 202 -14.34 -6.89 3.23
N GLN A 203 -13.07 -6.61 2.96
CA GLN A 203 -12.58 -6.39 1.61
C GLN A 203 -12.76 -7.62 0.70
N MET A 204 -12.66 -8.82 1.25
CA MET A 204 -12.74 -10.08 0.53
C MET A 204 -14.07 -10.81 0.76
N ILE A 205 -15.11 -10.13 1.27
CA ILE A 205 -16.37 -10.75 1.67
C ILE A 205 -17.07 -11.51 0.52
N TYR A 206 -16.94 -11.01 -0.70
CA TYR A 206 -17.55 -11.61 -1.89
C TYR A 206 -16.78 -12.84 -2.39
N GLU A 207 -15.55 -13.05 -1.92
CA GLU A 207 -14.69 -14.16 -2.33
C GLU A 207 -14.81 -15.38 -1.42
N PHE A 208 -15.53 -15.28 -0.29
CA PHE A 208 -15.62 -16.34 0.71
C PHE A 208 -16.14 -17.67 0.15
N THR A 209 -17.05 -17.62 -0.81
CA THR A 209 -17.69 -18.83 -1.38
C THR A 209 -16.78 -19.58 -2.34
N GLN A 210 -15.71 -18.95 -2.84
CA GLN A 210 -14.78 -19.52 -3.81
C GLN A 210 -13.33 -19.11 -3.50
N ILE A 211 -13.02 -18.95 -2.22
CA ILE A 211 -11.70 -18.51 -1.77
C ILE A 211 -10.60 -19.50 -2.15
N GLU A 212 -10.92 -20.77 -2.29
CA GLU A 212 -10.00 -21.82 -2.71
C GLU A 212 -9.56 -21.69 -4.16
N HIS A 213 -10.31 -20.92 -4.98
CA HIS A 213 -9.98 -20.67 -6.39
C HIS A 213 -9.72 -19.20 -6.69
N LEU A 214 -9.98 -18.30 -5.76
CA LEU A 214 -9.88 -16.83 -5.92
C LEU A 214 -10.62 -16.30 -7.17
N VAL A 215 -11.76 -16.87 -7.51
CA VAL A 215 -12.46 -16.63 -8.80
C VAL A 215 -12.87 -15.18 -8.99
N GLY A 216 -13.19 -14.46 -7.92
CA GLY A 216 -13.58 -13.06 -7.96
C GLY A 216 -12.41 -12.07 -7.80
N VAL A 217 -11.20 -12.58 -7.59
CA VAL A 217 -10.01 -11.73 -7.48
C VAL A 217 -9.53 -11.35 -8.87
N ASN A 218 -9.51 -10.07 -9.14
CA ASN A 218 -8.94 -9.49 -10.35
C ASN A 218 -7.47 -9.15 -10.14
N ARG A 219 -6.72 -8.95 -11.22
CA ARG A 219 -5.29 -8.66 -11.15
C ARG A 219 -4.92 -7.54 -12.11
N THR A 220 -3.94 -6.75 -11.74
CA THR A 220 -3.37 -5.79 -12.68
C THR A 220 -2.64 -6.52 -13.82
N ARG A 221 -2.72 -5.96 -15.04
CA ARG A 221 -2.13 -6.50 -16.26
C ARG A 221 -0.61 -6.68 -16.14
N TYR A 222 0.04 -5.68 -15.58
CA TYR A 222 1.47 -5.66 -15.31
C TYR A 222 1.72 -5.65 -13.79
N ASN A 223 2.96 -5.48 -13.37
CA ASN A 223 3.25 -5.20 -11.97
C ASN A 223 2.54 -3.92 -11.50
N GLN A 224 2.44 -3.75 -10.20
CA GLN A 224 1.66 -2.64 -9.64
C GLN A 224 2.27 -1.26 -9.94
N TYR A 225 3.58 -1.15 -10.17
CA TYR A 225 4.21 0.10 -10.57
C TYR A 225 3.70 0.51 -11.97
N GLU A 226 3.80 -0.37 -12.96
CA GLU A 226 3.42 -0.05 -14.34
C GLU A 226 1.90 0.09 -14.52
N SER A 227 1.10 -0.66 -13.73
CA SER A 227 -0.36 -0.62 -13.87
C SER A 227 -1.02 0.48 -13.08
N ILE A 228 -0.42 0.98 -12.00
CA ILE A 228 -1.03 1.95 -11.08
C ILE A 228 -0.17 3.21 -10.97
N MET A 229 1.11 3.06 -10.56
CA MET A 229 1.94 4.22 -10.26
C MET A 229 2.35 5.00 -11.50
N LEU A 230 2.80 4.33 -12.53
CA LEU A 230 3.27 4.98 -13.75
C LEU A 230 2.19 5.81 -14.48
N PRO A 231 0.93 5.33 -14.62
CA PRO A 231 -0.16 6.15 -15.13
C PRO A 231 -0.40 7.42 -14.29
N LEU A 232 -0.36 7.30 -12.95
CA LEU A 232 -0.51 8.44 -12.04
C LEU A 232 0.62 9.44 -12.20
N ILE A 233 1.86 8.98 -12.21
CA ILE A 233 3.05 9.82 -12.39
C ILE A 233 2.94 10.60 -13.70
N LYS A 234 2.70 9.92 -14.82
CA LYS A 234 2.59 10.55 -16.14
C LYS A 234 1.45 11.55 -16.22
N TYR A 235 0.31 11.23 -15.59
CA TYR A 235 -0.79 12.16 -15.52
C TYR A 235 -0.42 13.43 -14.75
N LEU A 236 0.15 13.28 -13.54
CA LEU A 236 0.51 14.40 -12.67
C LEU A 236 1.63 15.26 -13.25
N GLU A 237 2.64 14.64 -13.86
CA GLU A 237 3.68 15.36 -14.62
C GLU A 237 3.07 16.16 -15.78
N GLY A 238 2.14 15.55 -16.51
CA GLY A 238 1.39 16.21 -17.59
C GLY A 238 0.53 17.39 -17.11
N GLN A 239 0.09 17.38 -15.85
CA GLN A 239 -0.60 18.50 -15.19
C GLN A 239 0.37 19.55 -14.63
N GLY A 240 1.67 19.32 -14.70
CA GLY A 240 2.71 20.24 -14.24
C GLY A 240 3.03 20.14 -12.76
N CYS A 241 2.65 19.05 -12.08
CA CYS A 241 3.06 18.82 -10.70
C CYS A 241 4.58 18.73 -10.58
N ASN A 242 5.11 19.30 -9.49
CA ASN A 242 6.55 19.33 -9.24
C ASN A 242 6.96 18.15 -8.35
N PHE A 243 7.87 17.29 -8.84
CA PHE A 243 8.44 16.18 -8.10
C PHE A 243 9.88 16.51 -7.71
N VAL A 244 10.13 16.74 -6.42
CA VAL A 244 11.45 17.00 -5.84
C VAL A 244 11.94 15.74 -5.16
N MET A 245 12.80 15.02 -5.88
CA MET A 245 13.27 13.70 -5.44
C MET A 245 14.53 13.82 -4.55
N ASN A 246 14.92 12.68 -3.94
CA ASN A 246 16.05 12.58 -3.03
C ASN A 246 15.93 13.52 -1.81
N ARG A 247 14.69 13.69 -1.34
CA ARG A 247 14.37 14.49 -0.14
C ARG A 247 13.69 13.62 0.90
N ARG A 248 14.35 13.50 2.06
CA ARG A 248 13.78 12.85 3.25
C ARG A 248 13.35 13.92 4.22
N VAL A 249 12.05 14.08 4.42
CA VAL A 249 11.53 14.96 5.47
C VAL A 249 11.85 14.33 6.83
N THR A 250 12.53 15.09 7.68
CA THR A 250 13.04 14.64 8.98
C THR A 250 12.30 15.26 10.15
N ASP A 251 11.74 16.45 9.97
CA ASP A 251 10.98 17.14 11.02
C ASP A 251 9.95 18.13 10.47
N PHE A 252 8.99 18.48 11.35
CA PHE A 252 7.99 19.52 11.14
C PHE A 252 8.22 20.66 12.11
N GLU A 253 8.11 21.88 11.62
CA GLU A 253 7.97 23.07 12.46
C GLU A 253 6.49 23.39 12.61
N PHE A 254 6.05 23.59 13.84
CA PHE A 254 4.67 23.92 14.16
C PHE A 254 4.55 25.33 14.68
N LYS A 255 3.41 25.95 14.39
CA LYS A 255 3.07 27.25 14.97
C LYS A 255 2.76 27.08 16.46
N ASP A 256 3.39 27.93 17.29
CA ASP A 256 3.01 28.05 18.69
C ASP A 256 1.57 28.59 18.77
N THR A 257 0.61 27.73 19.08
CA THR A 257 -0.80 28.11 19.27
C THR A 257 -1.18 27.90 20.72
N PRO A 258 -1.83 28.91 21.34
CA PRO A 258 -2.33 28.77 22.72
C PRO A 258 -3.57 27.86 22.81
N MET A 259 -4.14 27.43 21.67
CA MET A 259 -5.28 26.51 21.61
C MET A 259 -4.79 25.11 21.26
N GLN A 260 -5.12 24.13 22.11
CA GLN A 260 -4.71 22.74 21.96
C GLN A 260 -5.35 21.99 20.77
N ASP A 261 -6.31 22.60 20.09
CA ASP A 261 -7.12 21.96 19.05
C ASP A 261 -6.67 22.29 17.62
N GLU A 262 -5.64 23.11 17.44
CA GLU A 262 -5.14 23.51 16.12
C GLU A 262 -3.67 23.14 15.96
N ILE A 263 -3.36 22.31 14.95
CA ILE A 263 -2.01 21.97 14.54
C ILE A 263 -1.74 22.62 13.19
N THR A 264 -0.83 23.61 13.15
CA THR A 264 -0.46 24.31 11.92
C THR A 264 1.03 24.11 11.65
N VAL A 265 1.37 23.49 10.52
CA VAL A 265 2.75 23.35 10.05
C VAL A 265 3.21 24.67 9.45
N THR A 266 4.35 25.18 9.91
CA THR A 266 4.99 26.42 9.43
C THR A 266 6.29 26.20 8.67
N GLY A 267 6.87 25.00 8.81
CA GLY A 267 8.10 24.64 8.09
C GLY A 267 8.31 23.14 8.07
N LEU A 268 9.21 22.73 7.19
CA LEU A 268 9.70 21.36 7.04
C LEU A 268 11.21 21.39 7.08
N GLU A 269 11.80 20.47 7.85
CA GLU A 269 13.20 20.13 7.74
C GLU A 269 13.34 18.87 6.87
N MET A 270 14.27 18.85 5.96
CA MET A 270 14.53 17.71 5.10
C MET A 270 16.00 17.53 4.77
N GLU A 271 16.39 16.29 4.65
CA GLU A 271 17.73 15.89 4.20
C GLU A 271 17.73 15.76 2.67
N ASN A 272 18.64 16.41 2.01
CA ASN A 272 18.99 16.18 0.62
C ASN A 272 19.96 15.00 0.58
N ILE A 273 19.48 13.83 0.14
CA ILE A 273 20.25 12.59 0.15
C ILE A 273 21.45 12.63 -0.81
N GLU A 274 21.33 13.34 -1.94
CA GLU A 274 22.42 13.45 -2.92
C GLU A 274 23.58 14.31 -2.42
N GLN A 275 23.25 15.38 -1.70
CA GLN A 275 24.23 16.37 -1.26
C GLN A 275 24.66 16.17 0.19
N GLY A 276 23.93 15.36 0.98
CA GLY A 276 24.16 15.20 2.42
C GLY A 276 23.94 16.50 3.21
N THR A 277 23.04 17.37 2.73
CA THR A 277 22.75 18.66 3.36
C THR A 277 21.35 18.70 3.92
N VAL A 278 21.12 19.53 4.94
CA VAL A 278 19.78 19.79 5.49
C VAL A 278 19.21 21.03 4.80
N GLU A 279 17.98 20.91 4.35
CA GLU A 279 17.21 21.98 3.72
C GLU A 279 15.99 22.31 4.60
N HIS A 280 15.60 23.60 4.61
CA HIS A 280 14.40 24.08 5.29
C HIS A 280 13.43 24.65 4.27
N VAL A 281 12.17 24.23 4.32
CA VAL A 281 11.09 24.74 3.46
C VAL A 281 10.04 25.40 4.35
N ALA A 282 9.88 26.72 4.18
CA ALA A 282 8.83 27.46 4.87
C ALA A 282 7.45 27.12 4.29
N VAL A 283 6.47 26.95 5.18
CA VAL A 283 5.07 26.67 4.83
C VAL A 283 4.25 27.90 5.17
N ASP A 284 3.70 28.55 4.14
CA ASP A 284 2.85 29.74 4.28
C ASP A 284 1.39 29.38 4.56
N ASP A 285 0.59 30.40 4.94
CA ASP A 285 -0.84 30.23 5.26
C ASP A 285 -1.71 29.77 4.06
N GLU A 286 -1.20 29.91 2.82
CA GLU A 286 -1.89 29.44 1.61
C GLU A 286 -1.55 27.98 1.26
N THR A 287 -0.64 27.36 1.98
CA THR A 287 -0.17 25.98 1.74
C THR A 287 -0.87 24.98 2.66
N VAL A 288 -1.25 23.82 2.11
CA VAL A 288 -1.65 22.65 2.88
C VAL A 288 -0.60 21.56 2.74
N VAL A 289 -0.28 20.89 3.84
CA VAL A 289 0.69 19.79 3.87
C VAL A 289 -0.06 18.47 4.00
N PHE A 290 0.20 17.55 3.07
CA PHE A 290 -0.28 16.18 3.12
C PHE A 290 0.89 15.27 3.49
N PHE A 291 0.70 14.53 4.57
CA PHE A 291 1.70 13.59 5.06
C PHE A 291 1.14 12.17 5.04
N THR A 292 1.88 11.27 4.41
CA THR A 292 1.59 9.83 4.45
C THR A 292 2.69 9.12 5.22
N ASN A 293 2.30 8.22 6.10
CA ASN A 293 3.21 7.56 7.05
C ASN A 293 4.11 6.48 6.41
N GLY A 294 4.29 6.51 5.09
CA GLY A 294 5.05 5.51 4.38
C GLY A 294 4.35 4.15 4.31
N SER A 295 5.13 3.09 4.12
CA SER A 295 4.64 1.73 3.94
C SER A 295 5.12 0.82 5.07
N ILE A 296 4.34 -0.23 5.38
CA ILE A 296 4.77 -1.31 6.26
C ILE A 296 6.04 -2.04 5.74
N THR A 297 6.38 -1.84 4.47
CA THR A 297 7.61 -2.38 3.87
C THR A 297 8.81 -1.45 4.00
N ASP A 298 8.68 -0.30 4.66
CA ASP A 298 9.75 0.69 4.84
C ASP A 298 11.01 0.10 5.51
N SER A 299 10.82 -0.84 6.44
CA SER A 299 11.91 -1.59 7.08
C SER A 299 12.34 -2.85 6.33
N ALA A 300 11.68 -3.20 5.21
CA ALA A 300 12.05 -4.39 4.45
C ALA A 300 13.32 -4.17 3.62
N THR A 301 14.09 -5.23 3.44
CA THR A 301 15.27 -5.27 2.57
C THR A 301 15.08 -6.29 1.47
N LEU A 302 15.70 -6.06 0.31
CA LEU A 302 15.72 -7.07 -0.75
C LEU A 302 16.65 -8.23 -0.40
N GLY A 303 17.59 -7.99 0.52
CA GLY A 303 18.60 -8.97 0.91
C GLY A 303 19.57 -9.33 -0.21
N ASP A 304 20.47 -10.24 0.08
CA ASP A 304 21.37 -10.87 -0.87
C ASP A 304 21.71 -12.30 -0.40
N PHE A 305 22.48 -13.05 -1.19
CA PHE A 305 22.82 -14.45 -0.87
C PHE A 305 23.76 -14.59 0.34
N ASN A 306 24.41 -13.54 0.79
CA ASN A 306 25.44 -13.56 1.83
C ASN A 306 24.97 -12.91 3.12
N THR A 307 23.89 -12.12 3.08
CA THR A 307 23.38 -11.36 4.20
C THR A 307 22.06 -11.96 4.69
N PRO A 308 22.02 -12.57 5.89
CA PRO A 308 20.77 -13.09 6.45
C PRO A 308 19.81 -11.94 6.76
N ALA A 309 18.51 -12.27 6.78
CA ALA A 309 17.51 -11.31 7.25
C ALA A 309 17.83 -10.86 8.68
N PRO A 310 17.61 -9.57 9.02
CA PRO A 310 17.79 -9.09 10.39
C PRO A 310 16.87 -9.86 11.35
N GLU A 311 17.41 -10.27 12.51
CA GLU A 311 16.63 -10.96 13.56
C GLU A 311 15.62 -10.02 14.24
N ASN A 312 16.01 -8.75 14.41
CA ASN A 312 15.17 -7.72 14.99
C ASN A 312 14.98 -6.60 13.97
N MET A 313 13.73 -6.34 13.59
CA MET A 313 13.37 -5.23 12.72
C MET A 313 12.66 -4.17 13.56
N ASP A 314 13.26 -3.01 13.65
CA ASP A 314 12.61 -1.83 14.22
C ASP A 314 11.50 -1.34 13.27
N TYR A 315 10.57 -0.57 13.82
CA TYR A 315 9.60 0.16 12.99
C TYR A 315 10.37 1.09 12.03
N GLY A 316 9.92 1.15 10.77
CA GLY A 316 10.56 1.95 9.75
C GLY A 316 10.64 3.45 10.08
N ALA A 317 11.54 4.15 9.39
CA ALA A 317 11.81 5.58 9.60
C ALA A 317 10.57 6.47 9.46
N ALA A 318 9.63 6.10 8.58
CA ALA A 318 8.35 6.79 8.41
C ALA A 318 7.52 6.86 9.71
N SER A 319 7.56 5.78 10.52
CA SER A 319 6.87 5.75 11.82
C SER A 319 7.49 6.71 12.84
N SER A 320 8.78 7.01 12.76
CA SER A 320 9.45 7.93 13.67
C SER A 320 9.00 9.37 13.45
N LEU A 321 8.82 9.78 12.21
CA LEU A 321 8.30 11.12 11.88
C LEU A 321 6.83 11.29 12.31
N TRP A 322 6.02 10.24 12.19
CA TRP A 322 4.62 10.26 12.64
C TRP A 322 4.46 10.37 14.15
N LYS A 323 5.45 9.93 14.92
CA LYS A 323 5.44 10.01 16.39
C LYS A 323 5.83 11.39 16.95
N LYS A 324 6.35 12.27 16.14
CA LYS A 324 6.66 13.67 16.48
C LYS A 324 5.42 14.54 16.47
#